data_f698378b1f788fc586b82d96785ba85b
#
_entry.id   f698378b1f788fc586b82d96785ba85b
#
_cell.length_a   1.000
_cell.length_b   1.000
_cell.length_c   1.000
_cell.angle_alpha   90.00
_cell.angle_beta   90.00
_cell.angle_gamma   90.00
#
_symmetry.space_group_name_H-M   'P 1'
#
loop_
_entity.id
_entity.type
_entity.pdbx_description
1 polymer ?
#
loop_
_entity_poly.entity_id
_entity_poly.type
_entity_poly.pdbx_seq_one_letter_code
_entity_poly.pdbx_strand_id
1 'polypeptide(L)'
;GASTETEMKEAKLRMEDALAATRAAVEEGIIAGGGSAYIHASKEVAKLAATLEGDEKTGANIILKALEAPLFRISANAGLEGSVIINKVRESEPGIGFDALNERYVDMVSEGILDPAKVTRSALQNATSVASTLLTTESAVAIIKEDTPAPAANPGMGMM
;
A
#
# COMPACT_ATOMS: atom_id res chain seq x y z
N GLY A 1 -20.13 3.76 -21.02
CA GLY A 1 -19.26 3.65 -22.19
C GLY A 1 -18.02 4.52 -22.10
N ALA A 2 -17.09 4.31 -23.00
CA ALA A 2 -15.88 5.11 -23.13
C ALA A 2 -15.46 5.13 -24.61
N SER A 3 -14.50 6.00 -24.98
CA SER A 3 -14.04 6.14 -26.36
C SER A 3 -13.28 4.91 -26.87
N THR A 4 -12.62 4.19 -25.96
CA THR A 4 -11.85 2.97 -26.28
C THR A 4 -12.24 1.80 -25.36
N GLU A 5 -11.96 0.57 -25.80
CA GLU A 5 -12.18 -0.62 -24.98
C GLU A 5 -11.33 -0.62 -23.71
N THR A 6 -10.12 -0.09 -23.77
CA THR A 6 -9.22 0.02 -22.62
C THR A 6 -9.79 0.98 -21.57
N GLU A 7 -10.23 2.17 -21.97
CA GLU A 7 -10.88 3.12 -21.08
C GLU A 7 -12.17 2.57 -20.47
N MET A 8 -12.94 1.81 -21.22
CA MET A 8 -14.16 1.18 -20.72
C MET A 8 -13.84 0.12 -19.65
N LYS A 9 -12.81 -0.69 -19.87
CA LYS A 9 -12.35 -1.69 -18.89
C LYS A 9 -11.83 -1.01 -17.61
N GLU A 10 -11.04 0.05 -17.76
CA GLU A 10 -10.55 0.83 -16.62
C GLU A 10 -11.70 1.41 -15.79
N ALA A 11 -12.66 2.07 -16.46
CA ALA A 11 -13.83 2.64 -15.79
C ALA A 11 -14.65 1.57 -15.04
N LYS A 12 -14.83 0.39 -15.67
CA LYS A 12 -15.52 -0.75 -15.04
C LYS A 12 -14.80 -1.20 -13.77
N LEU A 13 -13.48 -1.45 -13.85
CA LEU A 13 -12.69 -1.89 -12.71
C LEU A 13 -12.72 -0.87 -11.58
N ARG A 14 -12.65 0.41 -11.88
CA ARG A 14 -12.75 1.50 -10.88
C ARG A 14 -14.11 1.51 -10.17
N MET A 15 -15.20 1.28 -10.90
CA MET A 15 -16.53 1.18 -10.29
C MET A 15 -16.70 -0.08 -9.43
N GLU A 16 -16.17 -1.21 -9.89
CA GLU A 16 -16.19 -2.46 -9.13
C GLU A 16 -15.38 -2.34 -7.83
N ASP A 17 -14.20 -1.70 -7.89
CA ASP A 17 -13.37 -1.43 -6.72
C ASP A 17 -14.08 -0.52 -5.72
N ALA A 18 -14.66 0.59 -6.18
CA ALA A 18 -15.42 1.50 -5.33
C ALA A 18 -16.60 0.81 -4.63
N LEU A 19 -17.31 -0.07 -5.34
CA LEU A 19 -18.41 -0.85 -4.77
C LEU A 19 -17.92 -1.85 -3.71
N ALA A 20 -16.81 -2.54 -3.99
CA ALA A 20 -16.20 -3.49 -3.05
C ALA A 20 -15.70 -2.77 -1.79
N ALA A 21 -15.03 -1.62 -1.95
CA ALA A 21 -14.58 -0.77 -0.84
C ALA A 21 -15.75 -0.29 0.02
N THR A 22 -16.84 0.14 -0.60
CA THR A 22 -18.05 0.57 0.12
C THR A 22 -18.66 -0.57 0.94
N ARG A 23 -18.75 -1.78 0.38
CA ARG A 23 -19.23 -2.96 1.11
C ARG A 23 -18.34 -3.28 2.31
N ALA A 24 -17.03 -3.27 2.11
CA ALA A 24 -16.06 -3.51 3.19
C ALA A 24 -16.17 -2.45 4.30
N ALA A 25 -16.42 -1.19 3.94
CA ALA A 25 -16.63 -0.11 4.89
C ALA A 25 -17.91 -0.27 5.72
N VAL A 26 -18.98 -0.79 5.10
CA VAL A 26 -20.25 -1.10 5.83
C VAL A 26 -20.02 -2.23 6.84
N GLU A 27 -19.16 -3.20 6.53
CA GLU A 27 -18.93 -4.36 7.42
C GLU A 27 -18.10 -4.02 8.67
N GLU A 28 -17.00 -3.25 8.53
CA GLU A 28 -16.05 -3.01 9.63
C GLU A 28 -15.78 -1.52 9.89
N GLY A 29 -16.48 -0.62 9.20
CA GLY A 29 -16.27 0.82 9.35
C GLY A 29 -15.13 1.37 8.50
N ILE A 30 -14.84 2.65 8.74
CA ILE A 30 -13.85 3.45 8.02
C ILE A 30 -12.76 3.94 8.96
N ILE A 31 -11.59 4.21 8.40
CA ILE A 31 -10.42 4.77 9.08
C ILE A 31 -9.81 5.88 8.24
N ALA A 32 -8.91 6.65 8.83
CA ALA A 32 -8.09 7.63 8.12
C ALA A 32 -7.30 6.94 6.99
N GLY A 33 -7.48 7.40 5.76
CA GLY A 33 -6.89 6.81 4.56
C GLY A 33 -5.43 7.21 4.32
N GLY A 34 -4.97 6.90 3.11
CA GLY A 34 -3.63 7.29 2.67
C GLY A 34 -2.47 6.67 3.45
N GLY A 35 -2.70 5.57 4.16
CA GLY A 35 -1.69 4.92 5.02
C GLY A 35 -1.52 5.57 6.39
N SER A 36 -2.24 6.67 6.69
CA SER A 36 -2.12 7.41 7.95
C SER A 36 -2.51 6.56 9.17
N ALA A 37 -3.54 5.72 9.04
CA ALA A 37 -3.97 4.81 10.09
C ALA A 37 -2.86 3.85 10.55
N TYR A 38 -2.03 3.35 9.63
CA TYR A 38 -0.89 2.50 9.98
C TYR A 38 0.16 3.25 10.79
N ILE A 39 0.44 4.52 10.46
CA ILE A 39 1.39 5.34 11.21
C ILE A 39 0.89 5.59 12.63
N HIS A 40 -0.39 5.88 12.82
CA HIS A 40 -0.96 6.04 14.15
C HIS A 40 -0.98 4.72 14.94
N ALA A 41 -1.33 3.60 14.31
CA ALA A 41 -1.30 2.27 14.91
C ALA A 41 0.12 1.82 15.30
N SER A 42 1.15 2.31 14.62
CA SER A 42 2.55 1.97 14.93
C SER A 42 2.95 2.32 16.36
N LYS A 43 2.31 3.32 16.97
CA LYS A 43 2.55 3.71 18.38
C LYS A 43 2.21 2.56 19.35
N GLU A 44 1.13 1.83 19.09
CA GLU A 44 0.74 0.69 19.94
C GLU A 44 1.65 -0.52 19.72
N VAL A 45 2.04 -0.76 18.46
CA VAL A 45 3.03 -1.81 18.13
C VAL A 45 4.39 -1.51 18.78
N ALA A 46 4.81 -0.25 18.82
CA ALA A 46 6.05 0.16 19.48
C ALA A 46 6.00 -0.10 21.01
N LYS A 47 4.86 0.14 21.65
CA LYS A 47 4.67 -0.20 23.08
C LYS A 47 4.80 -1.70 23.30
N LEU A 48 4.17 -2.51 22.46
CA LEU A 48 4.31 -3.97 22.52
C LEU A 48 5.76 -4.40 22.29
N ALA A 49 6.43 -3.89 21.27
CA ALA A 49 7.82 -4.22 20.95
C ALA A 49 8.78 -3.89 22.12
N ALA A 50 8.46 -2.88 22.93
CA ALA A 50 9.25 -2.55 24.12
C ALA A 50 9.15 -3.62 25.24
N THR A 51 8.09 -4.43 25.26
CA THR A 51 7.90 -5.52 26.24
C THR A 51 8.47 -6.86 25.77
N LEU A 52 8.88 -6.96 24.52
CA LEU A 52 9.39 -8.19 23.89
C LEU A 52 10.92 -8.23 23.93
N GLU A 53 11.48 -9.45 23.87
CA GLU A 53 12.92 -9.70 23.81
C GLU A 53 13.28 -10.64 22.65
N GLY A 54 14.57 -10.68 22.28
CA GLY A 54 15.09 -11.60 21.26
C GLY A 54 14.40 -11.50 19.91
N ASP A 55 14.05 -12.63 19.33
CA ASP A 55 13.50 -12.74 17.99
C ASP A 55 12.07 -12.17 17.90
N GLU A 56 11.29 -12.24 18.96
CA GLU A 56 9.96 -11.64 19.00
C GLU A 56 10.03 -10.11 18.86
N LYS A 57 10.98 -9.49 19.56
CA LYS A 57 11.25 -8.05 19.40
C LYS A 57 11.70 -7.69 17.99
N THR A 58 12.54 -8.53 17.41
CA THR A 58 12.99 -8.35 16.01
C THR A 58 11.81 -8.41 15.05
N GLY A 59 10.92 -9.40 15.20
CA GLY A 59 9.70 -9.51 14.42
C GLY A 59 8.79 -8.29 14.55
N ALA A 60 8.58 -7.80 15.78
CA ALA A 60 7.79 -6.59 16.03
C ALA A 60 8.41 -5.34 15.36
N ASN A 61 9.72 -5.21 15.37
CA ASN A 61 10.42 -4.11 14.69
C ASN A 61 10.31 -4.18 13.16
N ILE A 62 10.27 -5.39 12.58
CA ILE A 62 10.00 -5.58 11.15
C ILE A 62 8.60 -5.06 10.81
N ILE A 63 7.59 -5.40 11.61
CA ILE A 63 6.22 -4.89 11.43
C ILE A 63 6.19 -3.36 11.55
N LEU A 64 6.84 -2.78 12.56
CA LEU A 64 6.92 -1.32 12.71
C LEU A 64 7.44 -0.64 11.45
N LYS A 65 8.49 -1.19 10.86
CA LYS A 65 9.06 -0.66 9.62
C LYS A 65 8.12 -0.85 8.41
N ALA A 66 7.43 -1.99 8.35
CA ALA A 66 6.49 -2.28 7.27
C ALA A 66 5.27 -1.34 7.29
N LEU A 67 4.79 -0.93 8.46
CA LEU A 67 3.66 -0.01 8.61
C LEU A 67 3.92 1.39 8.01
N GLU A 68 5.17 1.78 7.85
CA GLU A 68 5.55 3.04 7.21
C GLU A 68 5.41 3.01 5.67
N ALA A 69 5.51 1.81 5.07
CA ALA A 69 5.64 1.65 3.63
C ALA A 69 4.47 2.22 2.80
N PRO A 70 3.20 2.09 3.18
CA PRO A 70 2.09 2.64 2.40
C PRO A 70 2.18 4.16 2.25
N LEU A 71 2.28 4.90 3.34
CA LEU A 71 2.40 6.37 3.30
C LEU A 71 3.69 6.82 2.61
N PHE A 72 4.80 6.11 2.84
CA PHE A 72 6.07 6.37 2.16
C PHE A 72 5.91 6.29 0.64
N ARG A 73 5.27 5.22 0.14
CA ARG A 73 5.07 5.02 -1.30
C ARG A 73 4.12 6.05 -1.92
N ILE A 74 3.05 6.40 -1.23
CA ILE A 74 2.13 7.45 -1.68
C ILE A 74 2.89 8.78 -1.82
N SER A 75 3.67 9.16 -0.82
CA SER A 75 4.47 10.38 -0.82
C SER A 75 5.54 10.36 -1.93
N ALA A 76 6.26 9.26 -2.08
CA ALA A 76 7.27 9.11 -3.11
C ALA A 76 6.68 9.16 -4.53
N ASN A 77 5.49 8.59 -4.76
CA ASN A 77 4.79 8.67 -6.03
C ASN A 77 4.32 10.10 -6.36
N ALA A 78 4.10 10.92 -5.34
CA ALA A 78 3.85 12.35 -5.50
C ALA A 78 5.12 13.19 -5.68
N GLY A 79 6.30 12.55 -5.70
CA GLY A 79 7.60 13.23 -5.83
C GLY A 79 8.12 13.86 -4.54
N LEU A 80 7.57 13.47 -3.39
CA LEU A 80 7.87 14.05 -2.08
C LEU A 80 8.74 13.12 -1.23
N GLU A 81 9.43 13.69 -0.23
CA GLU A 81 10.26 12.92 0.71
C GLU A 81 9.38 12.24 1.78
N GLY A 82 9.13 10.94 1.61
CA GLY A 82 8.22 10.18 2.44
C GLY A 82 8.64 10.12 3.92
N SER A 83 9.93 10.11 4.23
CA SER A 83 10.44 10.05 5.60
C SER A 83 10.03 11.29 6.42
N VAL A 84 10.06 12.46 5.80
CA VAL A 84 9.66 13.72 6.45
C VAL A 84 8.16 13.72 6.75
N ILE A 85 7.37 13.26 5.76
CA ILE A 85 5.90 13.19 5.88
C ILE A 85 5.50 12.20 6.98
N ILE A 86 6.10 11.00 7.01
CA ILE A 86 5.84 9.99 8.03
C ILE A 86 6.10 10.53 9.44
N ASN A 87 7.25 11.19 9.65
CA ASN A 87 7.58 11.74 10.96
C ASN A 87 6.56 12.79 11.40
N LYS A 88 6.14 13.66 10.50
CA LYS A 88 5.15 14.69 10.82
C LYS A 88 3.76 14.11 11.13
N VAL A 89 3.32 13.08 10.37
CA VAL A 89 2.06 12.37 10.66
C VAL A 89 2.16 11.61 12.00
N ARG A 90 3.31 11.01 12.31
CA ARG A 90 3.52 10.30 13.58
C ARG A 90 3.41 11.22 14.80
N GLU A 91 3.85 12.47 14.68
CA GLU A 91 3.78 13.49 15.74
C GLU A 91 2.38 14.13 15.84
N SER A 92 1.57 14.01 14.81
CA SER A 92 0.23 14.59 14.77
C SER A 92 -0.78 13.81 15.62
N GLU A 93 -1.95 14.43 15.82
CA GLU A 93 -3.08 13.79 16.49
C GLU A 93 -3.66 12.64 15.63
N PRO A 94 -4.28 11.64 16.28
CA PRO A 94 -4.97 10.57 15.56
C PRO A 94 -6.04 11.13 14.60
N GLY A 95 -6.04 10.64 13.36
CA GLY A 95 -6.93 11.12 12.30
C GLY A 95 -6.28 12.12 11.35
N ILE A 96 -5.23 12.80 11.78
CA ILE A 96 -4.45 13.68 10.88
C ILE A 96 -3.55 12.82 9.99
N GLY A 97 -3.60 13.10 8.68
CA GLY A 97 -2.78 12.45 7.68
C GLY A 97 -2.28 13.44 6.63
N PHE A 98 -1.72 12.90 5.57
CA PHE A 98 -1.17 13.67 4.47
C PHE A 98 -2.01 13.51 3.20
N ASP A 99 -2.60 14.61 2.73
CA ASP A 99 -3.27 14.72 1.44
C ASP A 99 -2.20 14.96 0.36
N ALA A 100 -1.86 13.90 -0.38
CA ALA A 100 -0.82 13.94 -1.41
C ALA A 100 -1.23 14.72 -2.67
N LEU A 101 -2.53 14.94 -2.89
CA LEU A 101 -3.03 15.70 -4.03
C LEU A 101 -2.80 17.22 -3.83
N ASN A 102 -3.08 17.70 -2.62
CA ASN A 102 -2.97 19.14 -2.27
C ASN A 102 -1.73 19.44 -1.43
N GLU A 103 -0.87 18.46 -1.16
CA GLU A 103 0.38 18.54 -0.41
C GLU A 103 0.21 19.19 0.98
N ARG A 104 -0.84 18.79 1.70
CA ARG A 104 -1.18 19.39 3.01
C ARG A 104 -1.52 18.33 4.05
N TYR A 105 -1.36 18.70 5.32
CA TYR A 105 -1.74 17.87 6.46
C TYR A 105 -3.16 18.22 6.88
N VAL A 106 -4.04 17.23 6.95
CA VAL A 106 -5.48 17.45 7.17
C VAL A 106 -6.07 16.35 8.05
N ASP A 107 -7.25 16.62 8.61
CA ASP A 107 -8.10 15.55 9.14
C ASP A 107 -8.65 14.75 7.97
N MET A 108 -8.20 13.49 7.87
CA MET A 108 -8.50 12.63 6.72
C MET A 108 -9.98 12.29 6.62
N VAL A 109 -10.65 12.17 7.76
CA VAL A 109 -12.08 11.83 7.79
C VAL A 109 -12.91 13.01 7.32
N SER A 110 -12.61 14.22 7.77
CA SER A 110 -13.31 15.44 7.38
C SER A 110 -13.15 15.77 5.91
N GLU A 111 -11.97 15.46 5.34
CA GLU A 111 -11.68 15.69 3.91
C GLU A 111 -12.14 14.54 3.00
N GLY A 112 -12.73 13.47 3.58
CA GLY A 112 -13.23 12.34 2.81
C GLY A 112 -12.15 11.40 2.28
N ILE A 113 -10.93 11.46 2.81
CA ILE A 113 -9.82 10.56 2.45
C ILE A 113 -9.86 9.38 3.41
N LEU A 114 -10.60 8.34 3.01
CA LEU A 114 -11.00 7.24 3.86
C LEU A 114 -10.54 5.91 3.28
N ASP A 115 -10.17 4.98 4.16
CA ASP A 115 -9.96 3.58 3.81
C ASP A 115 -10.95 2.69 4.59
N PRO A 116 -11.46 1.58 4.01
CA PRO A 116 -12.22 0.60 4.75
C PRO A 116 -11.31 -0.13 5.76
N ALA A 117 -11.72 -0.18 7.03
CA ALA A 117 -10.95 -0.84 8.08
C ALA A 117 -10.67 -2.32 7.76
N LYS A 118 -11.65 -3.02 7.19
CA LYS A 118 -11.53 -4.42 6.77
C LYS A 118 -10.41 -4.62 5.76
N VAL A 119 -10.31 -3.77 4.75
CA VAL A 119 -9.28 -3.87 3.70
C VAL A 119 -7.90 -3.66 4.30
N THR A 120 -7.71 -2.60 5.07
CA THR A 120 -6.44 -2.24 5.69
C THR A 120 -5.95 -3.33 6.66
N ARG A 121 -6.85 -3.82 7.52
CA ARG A 121 -6.56 -4.91 8.45
C ARG A 121 -6.20 -6.22 7.72
N SER A 122 -7.00 -6.61 6.72
CA SER A 122 -6.78 -7.85 5.97
C SER A 122 -5.49 -7.80 5.15
N ALA A 123 -5.14 -6.65 4.60
CA ALA A 123 -3.89 -6.45 3.86
C ALA A 123 -2.67 -6.73 4.76
N LEU A 124 -2.65 -6.17 5.96
CA LEU A 124 -1.56 -6.41 6.92
C LEU A 124 -1.51 -7.88 7.37
N GLN A 125 -2.66 -8.48 7.68
CA GLN A 125 -2.77 -9.86 8.10
C GLN A 125 -2.27 -10.83 7.02
N ASN A 126 -2.70 -10.64 5.78
CA ASN A 126 -2.30 -11.48 4.66
C ASN A 126 -0.81 -11.31 4.33
N ALA A 127 -0.30 -10.07 4.34
CA ALA A 127 1.12 -9.79 4.13
C ALA A 127 2.00 -10.47 5.19
N THR A 128 1.60 -10.41 6.45
CA THR A 128 2.29 -11.08 7.56
C THR A 128 2.27 -12.60 7.39
N SER A 129 1.14 -13.18 6.98
CA SER A 129 1.01 -14.62 6.74
C SER A 129 1.97 -15.10 5.65
N VAL A 130 2.03 -14.39 4.52
CA VAL A 130 2.94 -14.74 3.42
C VAL A 130 4.40 -14.56 3.82
N ALA A 131 4.74 -13.47 4.50
CA ALA A 131 6.10 -13.22 4.98
C ALA A 131 6.56 -14.30 5.96
N SER A 132 5.71 -14.72 6.90
CA SER A 132 5.99 -15.78 7.85
C SER A 132 6.23 -17.12 7.15
N THR A 133 5.44 -17.44 6.14
CA THR A 133 5.62 -18.65 5.33
C THR A 133 6.97 -18.61 4.61
N LEU A 134 7.33 -17.49 4.00
CA LEU A 134 8.61 -17.33 3.30
C LEU A 134 9.81 -17.47 4.25
N LEU A 135 9.72 -16.89 5.44
CA LEU A 135 10.79 -16.96 6.45
C LEU A 135 11.05 -18.40 6.96
N THR A 136 10.08 -19.30 6.88
CA THR A 136 10.22 -20.70 7.31
C THR A 136 10.64 -21.64 6.19
N THR A 137 10.83 -21.17 4.95
CA THR A 137 11.28 -21.99 3.82
C THR A 137 12.81 -22.06 3.77
N GLU A 138 13.33 -23.26 3.42
CA GLU A 138 14.76 -23.47 3.20
C GLU A 138 15.22 -23.02 1.80
N SER A 139 14.32 -23.10 0.82
CA SER A 139 14.62 -22.73 -0.57
C SER A 139 13.40 -22.20 -1.29
N ALA A 140 13.62 -21.33 -2.26
CA ALA A 140 12.60 -20.85 -3.17
C ALA A 140 12.92 -21.28 -4.60
N VAL A 141 11.95 -21.85 -5.31
CA VAL A 141 12.07 -22.21 -6.72
C VAL A 141 11.33 -21.19 -7.55
N ALA A 142 12.01 -20.55 -8.48
CA ALA A 142 11.44 -19.54 -9.36
C ALA A 142 11.77 -19.85 -10.82
N ILE A 143 10.87 -19.44 -11.72
CA ILE A 143 11.12 -19.54 -13.17
C ILE A 143 12.13 -18.46 -13.53
N ILE A 144 13.24 -18.87 -14.17
CA ILE A 144 14.22 -17.93 -14.72
C ILE A 144 13.56 -17.23 -15.92
N LYS A 145 13.59 -15.91 -15.90
CA LYS A 145 13.06 -15.11 -17.01
C LYS A 145 13.99 -15.28 -18.21
N GLU A 146 13.51 -15.93 -19.28
CA GLU A 146 14.23 -15.99 -20.54
C GLU A 146 14.14 -14.63 -21.24
N ASP A 147 15.28 -14.07 -21.63
CA ASP A 147 15.32 -12.91 -22.52
C ASP A 147 14.86 -13.37 -23.91
N THR A 148 13.59 -13.19 -24.23
CA THR A 148 13.11 -13.38 -25.60
C THR A 148 13.82 -12.36 -26.50
N PRO A 149 14.63 -12.82 -27.48
CA PRO A 149 15.25 -11.90 -28.43
C PRO A 149 14.16 -11.09 -29.11
N ALA A 150 14.35 -9.77 -29.21
CA ALA A 150 13.45 -8.92 -29.96
C ALA A 150 13.28 -9.52 -31.37
N PRO A 151 12.03 -9.58 -31.93
CA PRO A 151 11.81 -10.08 -33.28
C PRO A 151 12.74 -9.32 -34.23
N ALA A 152 13.57 -10.08 -34.96
CA ALA A 152 14.46 -9.50 -35.96
C ALA A 152 13.61 -8.63 -36.91
N ALA A 153 13.94 -7.37 -37.01
CA ALA A 153 13.34 -6.47 -37.98
C ALA A 153 13.50 -7.10 -39.38
N ASN A 154 12.41 -7.43 -39.99
CA ASN A 154 12.38 -7.97 -41.36
C ASN A 154 13.01 -6.91 -42.29
N PRO A 155 14.18 -7.15 -42.91
CA PRO A 155 14.75 -6.26 -43.90
C PRO A 155 14.18 -6.66 -45.25
N GLY A 156 12.92 -6.32 -45.52
CA GLY A 156 12.35 -6.74 -46.81
C GLY A 156 10.99 -6.16 -47.06
N MET A 157 10.90 -4.86 -47.33
CA MET A 157 9.94 -4.25 -48.26
C MET A 157 10.41 -2.83 -48.58
N GLY A 158 11.56 -2.77 -49.19
CA GLY A 158 11.89 -1.66 -50.05
C GLY A 158 11.82 -2.18 -51.47
N MET A 159 11.20 -1.41 -52.34
CA MET A 159 11.06 -1.54 -53.80
C MET A 159 9.86 -2.37 -54.29
N MET A 160 8.79 -1.71 -54.58
CA MET A 160 8.30 -1.43 -55.98
C MET A 160 7.19 -0.40 -55.90
#